data_3100c28d5874689a27a04029cf28126c
#
_entry.id   3100c28d5874689a27a04029cf28126c
#
_cell.length_a   1.000
_cell.length_b   1.000
_cell.length_c   1.000
_cell.angle_alpha   90.00
_cell.angle_beta   90.00
_cell.angle_gamma   90.00
#
_symmetry.space_group_name_H-M   'P 1'
#
loop_
_entity.id
_entity.type
_entity.pdbx_description
1 polymer ?
#
loop_
_entity_poly.entity_id
_entity_poly.type
_entity_poly.pdbx_seq_one_letter_code
_entity_poly.pdbx_strand_id
1 'polypeptide(L)'
;MSRPSKGERLRALLDRKDRVLTVLHPPTAAHARIMERAGCEVGFVGTGGVVGAYTGLADVGMLTMTECVQIAGWIAQSVAFPIIMDGDTGHGGIMAVRRMVRECIRAGIAGVRIDDQPIEGKRRTQSAGVEVVPLEHAIARYRAAVDMKNELDPDFVIMAQCYARDAVNSDLDDCIARLKAYREVASSAPPPGGWPSD
;
A
#
# COMPACT_ATOMS: atom_id res chain seq x y z
N MET A 1 4.52 -0.89 29.99
CA MET A 1 4.88 -1.23 28.60
C MET A 1 3.87 -0.57 27.68
N SER A 2 4.30 0.21 26.71
CA SER A 2 3.41 0.80 25.70
C SER A 2 2.80 -0.30 24.84
N ARG A 3 1.55 -0.12 24.41
CA ARG A 3 0.90 -1.05 23.47
C ARG A 3 1.66 -0.99 22.13
N PRO A 4 1.98 -2.15 21.50
CA PRO A 4 2.69 -2.17 20.22
C PRO A 4 1.91 -1.39 19.15
N SER A 5 2.62 -0.69 18.28
CA SER A 5 2.02 0.05 17.16
C SER A 5 1.27 -0.90 16.22
N LYS A 6 0.39 -0.36 15.37
CA LYS A 6 -0.29 -1.18 14.36
C LYS A 6 0.69 -1.70 13.32
N GLY A 7 1.77 -0.97 13.03
CA GLY A 7 2.86 -1.41 12.17
C GLY A 7 3.61 -2.61 12.76
N GLU A 8 4.05 -2.52 14.03
CA GLU A 8 4.69 -3.64 14.74
C GLU A 8 3.80 -4.90 14.75
N ARG A 9 2.50 -4.73 15.01
CA ARG A 9 1.54 -5.85 14.99
C ARG A 9 1.41 -6.46 13.60
N LEU A 10 1.37 -5.64 12.54
CA LEU A 10 1.32 -6.13 11.17
C LEU A 10 2.57 -6.91 10.81
N ARG A 11 3.77 -6.43 11.17
CA ARG A 11 5.03 -7.15 10.95
C ARG A 11 5.04 -8.50 11.65
N ALA A 12 4.65 -8.53 12.92
CA ALA A 12 4.57 -9.78 13.68
C ALA A 12 3.61 -10.81 13.02
N LEU A 13 2.50 -10.34 12.44
CA LEU A 13 1.58 -11.21 11.70
C LEU A 13 2.17 -11.72 10.39
N LEU A 14 2.90 -10.88 9.65
CA LEU A 14 3.56 -11.24 8.39
C LEU A 14 4.75 -12.21 8.60
N ASP A 15 5.45 -12.08 9.71
CA ASP A 15 6.59 -12.95 10.05
C ASP A 15 6.17 -14.32 10.57
N ARG A 16 4.93 -14.50 10.96
CA ARG A 16 4.39 -15.75 11.46
C ARG A 16 4.44 -16.86 10.40
N LYS A 17 4.85 -18.09 10.80
CA LYS A 17 5.04 -19.23 9.90
C LYS A 17 4.12 -20.42 10.20
N ASP A 18 3.34 -20.34 11.27
CA ASP A 18 2.49 -21.42 11.76
C ASP A 18 1.22 -21.64 10.94
N ARG A 19 0.74 -20.58 10.27
CA ARG A 19 -0.47 -20.61 9.44
C ARG A 19 -0.48 -19.49 8.39
N VAL A 20 -1.33 -19.69 7.39
CA VAL A 20 -1.62 -18.64 6.37
C VAL A 20 -2.41 -17.49 7.01
N LEU A 21 -2.00 -16.28 6.73
CA LEU A 21 -2.70 -15.07 7.15
C LEU A 21 -3.82 -14.76 6.15
N THR A 22 -5.07 -14.87 6.59
CA THR A 22 -6.22 -14.47 5.77
C THR A 22 -6.42 -12.97 5.85
N VAL A 23 -6.38 -12.31 4.70
CA VAL A 23 -6.57 -10.86 4.57
C VAL A 23 -7.88 -10.60 3.83
N LEU A 24 -8.84 -10.00 4.51
CA LEU A 24 -10.13 -9.64 3.92
C LEU A 24 -10.22 -8.13 3.67
N HIS A 25 -11.11 -7.75 2.76
CA HIS A 25 -11.36 -6.37 2.39
C HIS A 25 -12.60 -5.80 3.10
N PRO A 26 -12.46 -4.90 4.08
CA PRO A 26 -13.57 -4.14 4.62
C PRO A 26 -13.80 -2.86 3.81
N PRO A 27 -14.85 -2.74 3.00
CA PRO A 27 -15.11 -1.51 2.25
C PRO A 27 -15.59 -0.35 3.12
N THR A 28 -16.06 -0.63 4.34
CA THR A 28 -16.50 0.38 5.33
C THR A 28 -16.09 0.00 6.75
N ALA A 29 -16.14 0.95 7.68
CA ALA A 29 -15.89 0.71 9.11
C ALA A 29 -16.87 -0.32 9.71
N ALA A 30 -18.12 -0.37 9.25
CA ALA A 30 -19.10 -1.36 9.72
C ALA A 30 -18.65 -2.79 9.35
N HIS A 31 -18.18 -3.02 8.12
CA HIS A 31 -17.63 -4.30 7.70
C HIS A 31 -16.38 -4.67 8.51
N ALA A 32 -15.48 -3.71 8.77
CA ALA A 32 -14.29 -3.96 9.59
C ALA A 32 -14.67 -4.42 11.01
N ARG A 33 -15.66 -3.83 11.63
CA ARG A 33 -16.14 -4.24 12.95
C ARG A 33 -16.78 -5.64 12.96
N ILE A 34 -17.46 -6.03 11.88
CA ILE A 34 -17.97 -7.40 11.72
C ILE A 34 -16.80 -8.36 11.60
N MET A 35 -15.79 -8.03 10.78
CA MET A 35 -14.57 -8.81 10.62
C MET A 35 -13.82 -8.99 11.95
N GLU A 36 -13.72 -7.94 12.76
CA GLU A 36 -13.10 -8.01 14.09
C GLU A 36 -13.81 -9.02 14.99
N ARG A 37 -15.15 -8.99 15.03
CA ARG A 37 -15.95 -9.95 15.81
C ARG A 37 -15.83 -11.38 15.28
N ALA A 38 -15.57 -11.54 13.98
CA ALA A 38 -15.32 -12.84 13.35
C ALA A 38 -13.89 -13.36 13.57
N GLY A 39 -13.03 -12.60 14.28
CA GLY A 39 -11.66 -12.99 14.58
C GLY A 39 -10.64 -12.70 13.49
N CYS A 40 -10.94 -11.82 12.54
CA CYS A 40 -9.96 -11.36 11.56
C CYS A 40 -8.81 -10.61 12.23
N GLU A 41 -7.58 -10.91 11.78
CA GLU A 41 -6.36 -10.36 12.39
C GLU A 41 -5.75 -9.21 11.60
N VAL A 42 -6.15 -9.03 10.33
CA VAL A 42 -5.67 -7.98 9.43
C VAL A 42 -6.72 -7.68 8.37
N GLY A 43 -6.80 -6.44 7.91
CA GLY A 43 -7.65 -6.01 6.80
C GLY A 43 -6.88 -5.29 5.72
N PHE A 44 -7.33 -5.42 4.47
CA PHE A 44 -6.79 -4.70 3.31
C PHE A 44 -7.88 -3.84 2.69
N VAL A 45 -7.73 -2.53 2.75
CA VAL A 45 -8.69 -1.57 2.15
C VAL A 45 -8.26 -1.29 0.71
N GLY A 46 -8.84 -2.07 -0.22
CA GLY A 46 -8.59 -1.92 -1.65
C GLY A 46 -9.42 -0.81 -2.29
N THR A 47 -8.81 -0.04 -3.20
CA THR A 47 -9.48 1.06 -3.91
C THR A 47 -10.72 0.60 -4.65
N GLY A 48 -10.67 -0.55 -5.32
CA GLY A 48 -11.81 -1.08 -6.07
C GLY A 48 -13.07 -1.31 -5.23
N GLY A 49 -12.90 -1.86 -4.01
CA GLY A 49 -14.02 -2.05 -3.10
C GLY A 49 -14.55 -0.74 -2.53
N VAL A 50 -13.65 0.20 -2.23
CA VAL A 50 -14.03 1.53 -1.74
C VAL A 50 -14.74 2.34 -2.82
N VAL A 51 -14.18 2.42 -4.03
CA VAL A 51 -14.82 3.12 -5.17
C VAL A 51 -16.22 2.56 -5.40
N GLY A 52 -16.36 1.23 -5.49
CA GLY A 52 -17.66 0.59 -5.68
C GLY A 52 -18.66 0.89 -4.56
N ALA A 53 -18.22 0.85 -3.31
CA ALA A 53 -19.09 1.06 -2.15
C ALA A 53 -19.56 2.51 -1.97
N TYR A 54 -18.70 3.49 -2.30
CA TYR A 54 -18.98 4.91 -2.06
C TYR A 54 -19.49 5.66 -3.28
N THR A 55 -19.12 5.24 -4.49
CA THR A 55 -19.44 5.96 -5.73
C THR A 55 -20.23 5.14 -6.74
N GLY A 56 -20.23 3.82 -6.63
CA GLY A 56 -20.80 2.91 -7.62
C GLY A 56 -20.00 2.84 -8.93
N LEU A 57 -18.78 3.40 -8.97
CA LEU A 57 -17.95 3.49 -10.16
C LEU A 57 -16.91 2.36 -10.23
N ALA A 58 -16.24 2.25 -11.39
CA ALA A 58 -15.15 1.31 -11.60
C ALA A 58 -13.83 1.81 -11.00
N ASP A 59 -12.95 0.88 -10.63
CA ASP A 59 -11.59 1.16 -10.13
C ASP A 59 -10.64 1.46 -11.30
N VAL A 60 -10.56 2.71 -11.67
CA VAL A 60 -9.69 3.25 -12.73
C VAL A 60 -9.00 4.55 -12.27
N GLY A 61 -8.63 4.64 -10.99
CA GLY A 61 -7.99 5.82 -10.43
C GLY A 61 -8.94 6.99 -10.14
N MET A 62 -10.21 6.70 -9.83
CA MET A 62 -11.25 7.70 -9.61
C MET A 62 -11.14 8.44 -8.26
N LEU A 63 -10.60 7.79 -7.24
CA LEU A 63 -10.43 8.40 -5.93
C LEU A 63 -9.11 9.16 -5.83
N THR A 64 -9.16 10.32 -5.19
CA THR A 64 -7.96 11.04 -4.82
C THR A 64 -7.25 10.37 -3.62
N MET A 65 -5.96 10.65 -3.46
CA MET A 65 -5.18 10.20 -2.30
C MET A 65 -5.86 10.59 -0.98
N THR A 66 -6.41 11.80 -0.90
CA THR A 66 -7.05 12.30 0.32
C THR A 66 -8.29 11.49 0.68
N GLU A 67 -9.14 11.16 -0.31
CA GLU A 67 -10.32 10.32 -0.11
C GLU A 67 -9.92 8.89 0.33
N CYS A 68 -8.94 8.29 -0.33
CA CYS A 68 -8.44 6.96 0.02
C CYS A 68 -7.93 6.91 1.47
N VAL A 69 -7.07 7.86 1.86
CA VAL A 69 -6.52 7.94 3.22
C VAL A 69 -7.60 8.22 4.25
N GLN A 70 -8.55 9.10 3.96
CA GLN A 70 -9.64 9.42 4.87
C GLN A 70 -10.51 8.20 5.16
N ILE A 71 -10.95 7.49 4.11
CA ILE A 71 -11.80 6.30 4.25
C ILE A 71 -11.04 5.18 4.97
N ALA A 72 -9.82 4.86 4.53
CA ALA A 72 -9.00 3.84 5.16
C ALA A 72 -8.65 4.19 6.62
N GLY A 73 -8.44 5.47 6.93
CA GLY A 73 -8.21 5.98 8.27
C GLY A 73 -9.42 5.77 9.19
N TRP A 74 -10.63 6.08 8.75
CA TRP A 74 -11.85 5.80 9.52
C TRP A 74 -12.01 4.30 9.79
N ILE A 75 -11.73 3.45 8.79
CA ILE A 75 -11.74 2.01 8.95
C ILE A 75 -10.69 1.57 9.97
N ALA A 76 -9.44 2.06 9.83
CA ALA A 76 -8.34 1.72 10.74
C ALA A 76 -8.59 2.15 12.18
N GLN A 77 -9.27 3.27 12.42
CA GLN A 77 -9.62 3.75 13.75
C GLN A 77 -10.78 2.98 14.38
N SER A 78 -11.62 2.33 13.58
CA SER A 78 -12.79 1.60 14.08
C SER A 78 -12.48 0.22 14.65
N VAL A 79 -11.28 -0.33 14.42
CA VAL A 79 -10.86 -1.69 14.80
C VAL A 79 -9.48 -1.72 15.44
N ALA A 80 -9.21 -2.77 16.21
CA ALA A 80 -7.92 -2.97 16.85
C ALA A 80 -6.89 -3.65 15.94
N PHE A 81 -7.30 -4.47 14.98
CA PHE A 81 -6.38 -5.11 14.07
C PHE A 81 -5.76 -4.12 13.04
N PRO A 82 -4.56 -4.39 12.52
CA PRO A 82 -3.91 -3.53 11.54
C PRO A 82 -4.66 -3.51 10.20
N ILE A 83 -4.69 -2.33 9.58
CA ILE A 83 -5.24 -2.10 8.23
C ILE A 83 -4.08 -1.76 7.28
N ILE A 84 -4.07 -2.40 6.12
CA ILE A 84 -3.24 -2.05 4.97
C ILE A 84 -4.14 -1.29 3.99
N MET A 85 -3.68 -0.16 3.49
CA MET A 85 -4.38 0.60 2.44
C MET A 85 -3.82 0.27 1.06
N ASP A 86 -4.68 0.22 0.07
CA ASP A 86 -4.28 0.27 -1.33
C ASP A 86 -3.87 1.71 -1.68
N GLY A 87 -2.60 1.89 -1.96
CA GLY A 87 -2.00 3.16 -2.36
C GLY A 87 -2.00 3.37 -3.87
N ASP A 88 -2.64 2.44 -4.62
CA ASP A 88 -2.71 2.55 -6.06
C ASP A 88 -1.32 2.70 -6.71
N THR A 89 -1.17 3.56 -7.70
CA THR A 89 0.12 3.90 -8.32
C THR A 89 0.96 4.90 -7.49
N GLY A 90 0.53 5.26 -6.27
CA GLY A 90 1.15 6.29 -5.42
C GLY A 90 0.54 7.68 -5.56
N HIS A 91 -0.55 7.82 -6.34
CA HIS A 91 -1.32 9.06 -6.55
C HIS A 91 -0.53 10.24 -7.10
N GLY A 92 0.58 10.02 -7.78
CA GLY A 92 1.40 11.07 -8.38
C GLY A 92 2.88 10.74 -8.44
N GLY A 93 3.71 11.78 -8.52
CA GLY A 93 5.17 11.66 -8.48
C GLY A 93 5.70 11.35 -7.08
N ILE A 94 7.03 11.35 -6.94
CA ILE A 94 7.76 10.99 -5.71
C ILE A 94 7.23 11.74 -4.48
N MET A 95 6.95 13.04 -4.58
CA MET A 95 6.44 13.84 -3.46
C MET A 95 5.01 13.47 -3.06
N ALA A 96 4.18 13.03 -4.02
CA ALA A 96 2.84 12.52 -3.72
C ALA A 96 2.92 11.19 -2.95
N VAL A 97 3.84 10.30 -3.32
CA VAL A 97 4.10 9.05 -2.60
C VAL A 97 4.55 9.34 -1.15
N ARG A 98 5.51 10.26 -0.93
CA ARG A 98 5.94 10.66 0.41
C ARG A 98 4.77 11.20 1.25
N ARG A 99 3.97 12.10 0.65
CA ARG A 99 2.78 12.65 1.31
C ARG A 99 1.78 11.54 1.65
N MET A 100 1.51 10.61 0.74
CA MET A 100 0.58 9.49 0.98
C MET A 100 1.03 8.65 2.17
N VAL A 101 2.29 8.24 2.23
CA VAL A 101 2.83 7.44 3.35
C VAL A 101 2.70 8.21 4.66
N ARG A 102 3.06 9.49 4.69
CA ARG A 102 2.91 10.36 5.86
C ARG A 102 1.46 10.41 6.35
N GLU A 103 0.51 10.66 5.46
CA GLU A 103 -0.90 10.75 5.83
C GLU A 103 -1.49 9.39 6.25
N CYS A 104 -1.04 8.27 5.66
CA CYS A 104 -1.40 6.93 6.11
C CYS A 104 -0.95 6.68 7.56
N ILE A 105 0.30 6.99 7.89
CA ILE A 105 0.84 6.85 9.24
C ILE A 105 0.03 7.70 10.24
N ARG A 106 -0.24 8.97 9.91
CA ARG A 106 -1.04 9.88 10.74
C ARG A 106 -2.48 9.40 10.94
N ALA A 107 -3.06 8.76 9.95
CA ALA A 107 -4.40 8.19 10.02
C ALA A 107 -4.48 6.87 10.83
N GLY A 108 -3.32 6.33 11.28
CA GLY A 108 -3.25 5.07 12.03
C GLY A 108 -3.40 3.83 11.16
N ILE A 109 -3.12 3.94 9.88
CA ILE A 109 -2.99 2.82 8.93
C ILE A 109 -1.65 2.14 9.20
N ALA A 110 -1.58 0.81 9.07
CA ALA A 110 -0.40 0.02 9.43
C ALA A 110 0.56 -0.22 8.25
N GLY A 111 0.09 -0.07 7.04
CA GLY A 111 0.88 -0.27 5.84
C GLY A 111 0.15 0.20 4.58
N VAL A 112 0.89 0.36 3.51
CA VAL A 112 0.36 0.72 2.19
C VAL A 112 0.94 -0.20 1.12
N ARG A 113 0.10 -0.62 0.18
CA ARG A 113 0.51 -1.31 -1.04
C ARG A 113 0.59 -0.30 -2.18
N ILE A 114 1.68 -0.31 -2.94
CA ILE A 114 1.88 0.55 -4.10
C ILE A 114 2.16 -0.34 -5.30
N ASP A 115 1.55 -0.04 -6.45
CA ASP A 115 1.78 -0.78 -7.68
C ASP A 115 2.74 -0.04 -8.65
N ASP A 116 3.22 -0.77 -9.67
CA ASP A 116 4.15 -0.28 -10.68
C ASP A 116 3.49 0.09 -12.01
N GLN A 117 2.16 0.28 -12.04
CA GLN A 117 1.48 0.80 -13.22
C GLN A 117 1.78 2.30 -13.44
N PRO A 118 1.62 2.82 -14.67
CA PRO A 118 1.64 4.26 -14.92
C PRO A 118 0.43 4.94 -14.24
N ILE A 119 0.59 6.20 -13.85
CA ILE A 119 -0.49 7.01 -13.27
C ILE A 119 -1.56 7.26 -14.32
N GLU A 120 -1.12 7.70 -15.49
CA GLU A 120 -1.98 7.91 -16.64
C GLU A 120 -2.24 6.57 -17.32
N GLY A 121 -3.51 6.27 -17.56
CA GLY A 121 -3.91 5.02 -18.19
C GLY A 121 -3.93 3.81 -17.27
N LYS A 122 -3.90 4.01 -15.94
CA LYS A 122 -4.10 2.91 -14.98
C LYS A 122 -5.30 2.05 -15.37
N ARG A 123 -5.10 0.74 -15.33
CA ARG A 123 -6.14 -0.23 -15.68
C ARG A 123 -6.47 -1.13 -14.47
N ARG A 124 -7.67 -1.69 -14.50
CA ARG A 124 -8.06 -2.73 -13.53
C ARG A 124 -7.17 -3.96 -13.72
N THR A 125 -6.85 -4.63 -12.63
CA THR A 125 -5.99 -5.83 -12.57
C THR A 125 -6.32 -6.90 -13.61
N GLN A 126 -7.61 -7.05 -13.97
CA GLN A 126 -8.08 -8.06 -14.93
C GLN A 126 -8.37 -7.49 -16.32
N SER A 127 -7.99 -6.24 -16.57
CA SER A 127 -8.20 -5.62 -17.89
C SER A 127 -7.03 -5.94 -18.81
N ALA A 128 -7.32 -6.12 -20.09
CA ALA A 128 -6.27 -6.19 -21.10
C ALA A 128 -5.53 -4.85 -21.22
N GLY A 129 -4.26 -4.90 -21.59
CA GLY A 129 -3.45 -3.72 -21.84
C GLY A 129 -2.90 -3.05 -20.57
N VAL A 130 -2.72 -3.80 -19.49
CA VAL A 130 -1.95 -3.33 -18.33
C VAL A 130 -0.51 -3.09 -18.76
N GLU A 131 0.07 -1.97 -18.33
CA GLU A 131 1.47 -1.62 -18.55
C GLU A 131 2.17 -1.39 -17.22
N VAL A 132 3.49 -1.53 -17.21
CA VAL A 132 4.34 -1.15 -16.08
C VAL A 132 5.26 0.00 -16.46
N VAL A 133 5.56 0.86 -15.49
CA VAL A 133 6.51 1.96 -15.68
C VAL A 133 7.95 1.41 -15.84
N PRO A 134 8.90 2.18 -16.40
CA PRO A 134 10.32 1.84 -16.34
C PRO A 134 10.74 1.50 -14.90
N LEU A 135 11.64 0.50 -14.77
CA LEU A 135 12.06 -0.02 -13.47
C LEU A 135 12.59 1.06 -12.53
N GLU A 136 13.38 2.00 -13.06
CA GLU A 136 13.93 3.13 -12.29
C GLU A 136 12.84 4.05 -11.71
N HIS A 137 11.72 4.22 -12.41
CA HIS A 137 10.59 5.00 -11.91
C HIS A 137 9.87 4.28 -10.75
N ALA A 138 9.69 2.96 -10.87
CA ALA A 138 9.12 2.16 -9.79
C ALA A 138 10.04 2.18 -8.55
N ILE A 139 11.35 1.98 -8.74
CA ILE A 139 12.36 2.06 -7.66
C ILE A 139 12.32 3.41 -6.96
N ALA A 140 12.23 4.51 -7.72
CA ALA A 140 12.16 5.85 -7.14
C ALA A 140 10.90 6.03 -6.26
N ARG A 141 9.74 5.51 -6.67
CA ARG A 141 8.51 5.51 -5.85
C ARG A 141 8.68 4.72 -4.55
N TYR A 142 9.20 3.48 -4.64
CA TYR A 142 9.39 2.65 -3.45
C TYR A 142 10.42 3.23 -2.50
N ARG A 143 11.51 3.81 -3.01
CA ARG A 143 12.50 4.50 -2.19
C ARG A 143 11.89 5.67 -1.44
N ALA A 144 11.13 6.52 -2.12
CA ALA A 144 10.42 7.64 -1.50
C ALA A 144 9.46 7.20 -0.39
N ALA A 145 8.77 6.07 -0.59
CA ALA A 145 7.89 5.48 0.40
C ALA A 145 8.68 4.94 1.62
N VAL A 146 9.79 4.25 1.37
CA VAL A 146 10.65 3.68 2.42
C VAL A 146 11.33 4.78 3.22
N ASP A 147 11.84 5.82 2.57
CA ASP A 147 12.46 6.95 3.25
C ASP A 147 11.46 7.64 4.19
N MET A 148 10.24 7.93 3.69
CA MET A 148 9.21 8.58 4.50
C MET A 148 8.76 7.74 5.69
N LYS A 149 8.58 6.43 5.52
CA LYS A 149 8.25 5.57 6.66
C LYS A 149 9.36 5.53 7.70
N ASN A 150 10.63 5.48 7.27
CA ASN A 150 11.77 5.44 8.18
C ASN A 150 11.91 6.74 9.00
N GLU A 151 11.49 7.88 8.43
CA GLU A 151 11.46 9.17 9.13
C GLU A 151 10.37 9.23 10.22
N LEU A 152 9.21 8.57 10.02
CA LEU A 152 8.02 8.76 10.87
C LEU A 152 7.63 7.54 11.70
N ASP A 153 7.64 6.36 11.10
CA ASP A 153 7.31 5.08 11.72
C ASP A 153 8.06 3.95 11.01
N PRO A 154 9.24 3.54 11.53
CA PRO A 154 10.02 2.47 10.93
C PRO A 154 9.28 1.13 10.82
N ASP A 155 8.25 0.92 11.62
CA ASP A 155 7.45 -0.31 11.61
C ASP A 155 6.32 -0.29 10.58
N PHE A 156 5.99 0.87 10.02
CA PHE A 156 5.02 0.97 8.94
C PHE A 156 5.43 0.07 7.75
N VAL A 157 4.48 -0.64 7.14
CA VAL A 157 4.75 -1.63 6.09
C VAL A 157 4.52 -1.04 4.70
N ILE A 158 5.55 -1.10 3.85
CA ILE A 158 5.42 -0.83 2.41
C ILE A 158 5.35 -2.17 1.67
N MET A 159 4.29 -2.38 0.90
CA MET A 159 4.10 -3.56 0.06
C MET A 159 4.22 -3.16 -1.41
N ALA A 160 5.11 -3.83 -2.13
CA ALA A 160 5.22 -3.66 -3.58
C ALA A 160 4.28 -4.63 -4.30
N GLN A 161 3.51 -4.13 -5.25
CA GLN A 161 2.76 -4.94 -6.20
C GLN A 161 3.37 -4.76 -7.60
N CYS A 162 3.71 -5.89 -8.24
CA CYS A 162 4.28 -5.90 -9.57
C CYS A 162 3.28 -6.50 -10.56
N TYR A 163 2.97 -5.75 -11.62
CA TYR A 163 2.09 -6.17 -12.71
C TYR A 163 2.84 -6.69 -13.94
N ALA A 164 4.17 -6.67 -13.93
CA ALA A 164 5.01 -7.00 -15.09
C ALA A 164 4.69 -8.36 -15.74
N ARG A 165 4.33 -9.36 -14.93
CA ARG A 165 3.99 -10.70 -15.44
C ARG A 165 2.90 -10.69 -16.51
N ASP A 166 1.88 -9.85 -16.31
CA ASP A 166 0.67 -9.83 -17.15
C ASP A 166 0.58 -8.52 -17.98
N ALA A 167 1.62 -7.68 -17.92
CA ALA A 167 1.69 -6.43 -18.66
C ALA A 167 2.03 -6.65 -20.14
N VAL A 168 1.48 -5.79 -21.00
CA VAL A 168 1.73 -5.88 -22.47
C VAL A 168 3.14 -5.44 -22.86
N ASN A 169 3.85 -4.73 -21.99
CA ASN A 169 5.21 -4.22 -22.20
C ASN A 169 6.25 -4.92 -21.30
N SER A 170 5.95 -6.11 -20.78
CA SER A 170 6.81 -6.85 -19.84
C SER A 170 6.49 -8.35 -19.87
N ASP A 171 7.16 -9.12 -19.00
CA ASP A 171 7.02 -10.57 -18.88
C ASP A 171 7.32 -11.09 -17.47
N LEU A 172 7.36 -12.41 -17.31
CA LEU A 172 7.65 -13.07 -16.03
C LEU A 172 9.08 -12.84 -15.54
N ASP A 173 10.06 -12.84 -16.44
CA ASP A 173 11.47 -12.66 -16.07
C ASP A 173 11.72 -11.23 -15.57
N ASP A 174 11.15 -10.23 -16.24
CA ASP A 174 11.17 -8.84 -15.77
C ASP A 174 10.40 -8.71 -14.42
N CYS A 175 9.28 -9.38 -14.26
CA CYS A 175 8.54 -9.40 -12.99
C CYS A 175 9.43 -9.90 -11.82
N ILE A 176 10.16 -10.99 -12.04
CA ILE A 176 11.08 -11.54 -11.02
C ILE A 176 12.23 -10.55 -10.75
N ALA A 177 12.80 -9.95 -11.78
CA ALA A 177 13.88 -8.97 -11.66
C ALA A 177 13.41 -7.74 -10.87
N ARG A 178 12.22 -7.21 -11.18
CA ARG A 178 11.59 -6.08 -10.49
C ARG A 178 11.36 -6.37 -9.01
N LEU A 179 10.75 -7.51 -8.67
CA LEU A 179 10.48 -7.88 -7.28
C LEU A 179 11.75 -8.01 -6.45
N LYS A 180 12.85 -8.52 -7.05
CA LYS A 180 14.18 -8.52 -6.40
C LYS A 180 14.67 -7.10 -6.13
N ALA A 181 14.61 -6.22 -7.14
CA ALA A 181 15.02 -4.83 -7.02
C ALA A 181 14.17 -4.06 -5.98
N TYR A 182 12.85 -4.28 -5.91
CA TYR A 182 11.97 -3.67 -4.91
C TYR A 182 12.33 -4.12 -3.48
N ARG A 183 12.69 -5.39 -3.31
CA ARG A 183 13.16 -5.91 -2.02
C ARG A 183 14.48 -5.27 -1.59
N GLU A 184 15.40 -5.03 -2.51
CA GLU A 184 16.67 -4.36 -2.23
C GLU A 184 16.47 -2.92 -1.74
N VAL A 185 15.50 -2.20 -2.31
CA VAL A 185 15.12 -0.85 -1.82
C VAL A 185 14.70 -0.88 -0.36
N ALA A 186 13.94 -1.89 0.05
CA ALA A 186 13.49 -2.02 1.43
C ALA A 186 14.64 -2.33 2.42
N SER A 187 15.73 -2.91 1.93
CA SER A 187 16.89 -3.35 2.72
C SER A 187 18.04 -2.33 2.72
N SER A 188 18.02 -1.33 1.82
CA SER A 188 19.07 -0.32 1.72
C SER A 188 18.92 0.77 2.78
N ALA A 189 20.04 1.19 3.38
CA ALA A 189 20.06 2.38 4.22
C ALA A 189 19.62 3.62 3.41
N PRO A 190 18.97 4.61 4.05
CA PRO A 190 18.64 5.86 3.39
C PRO A 190 19.93 6.52 2.88
N PRO A 191 19.90 7.24 1.73
CA PRO A 191 21.07 7.97 1.24
C PRO A 191 21.53 8.98 2.29
N PRO A 192 22.85 9.19 2.45
CA PRO A 192 23.35 10.21 3.33
C PRO A 192 22.90 11.60 2.82
N GLY A 193 22.20 12.33 3.65
CA GLY A 193 21.59 13.61 3.30
C GLY A 193 20.09 13.44 3.09
N GLY A 194 19.33 13.52 4.18
CA GLY A 194 17.86 13.53 4.12
C GLY A 194 17.33 14.62 3.18
N TRP A 195 16.11 14.43 2.69
CA TRP A 195 15.39 15.49 1.99
C TRP A 195 15.32 16.72 2.89
N PRO A 196 15.37 17.95 2.31
CA PRO A 196 15.29 19.15 3.12
C PRO A 196 14.06 19.05 4.05
N SER A 197 14.31 19.18 5.35
CA SER A 197 13.24 19.42 6.32
C SER A 197 12.71 20.81 6.05
N ASP A 198 11.50 20.92 5.58
CA ASP A 198 10.77 22.20 5.51
C ASP A 198 10.51 22.75 6.89
#